data_17ab4ca901a03f067de9326f22013c32
#
_entry.id   17ab4ca901a03f067de9326f22013c32
#
_cell.length_a   1.000
_cell.length_b   1.000
_cell.length_c   1.000
_cell.angle_alpha   90.00
_cell.angle_beta   90.00
_cell.angle_gamma   90.00
#
_symmetry.space_group_name_H-M   'P 1'
#
loop_
_entity.id
_entity.type
_entity.pdbx_description
1 polymer ?
#
loop_
_entity_poly.entity_id
_entity_poly.type
_entity_poly.pdbx_seq_one_letter_code
_entity_poly.pdbx_strand_id
1 'polypeptide(L)'
;MSETQCREADDATLARAVGERDEGALNEIYRRHAGPCLGLACRVLSDRTLGEEVVQEVFVRTWREPERFDPARGTMRSFLLAQVHGRAVDLLRAESARRAREEREALRNPDVDIDLEREVMQLTEAEAVRHALSTLSDGEREAIELAYFGGHTYREVAVLLEQPEGTVKSRIRAGLLRLRAALIEEGVSE
;
A
#
# COMPACT_ATOMS: atom_id res chain seq x y z
N MET A 1 -18.32 -22.67 1.47
CA MET A 1 -19.19 -22.08 2.55
C MET A 1 -20.43 -21.44 1.90
N SER A 2 -21.57 -21.26 2.63
CA SER A 2 -22.67 -20.44 2.10
C SER A 2 -22.32 -18.95 2.14
N GLU A 3 -23.02 -18.11 1.33
CA GLU A 3 -22.76 -16.66 1.28
C GLU A 3 -22.92 -15.99 2.66
N THR A 4 -23.94 -16.41 3.44
CA THR A 4 -24.15 -15.93 4.80
C THR A 4 -23.00 -16.33 5.73
N GLN A 5 -22.50 -17.55 5.63
CA GLN A 5 -21.36 -18.01 6.43
C GLN A 5 -20.08 -17.24 6.09
N CYS A 6 -19.85 -16.91 4.82
CA CYS A 6 -18.71 -16.09 4.42
C CYS A 6 -18.75 -14.69 5.03
N ARG A 7 -19.94 -14.07 5.07
CA ARG A 7 -20.10 -12.71 5.63
C ARG A 7 -19.83 -12.64 7.14
N GLU A 8 -20.13 -13.68 7.87
CA GLU A 8 -19.94 -13.76 9.33
C GLU A 8 -18.57 -14.30 9.75
N ALA A 9 -17.85 -14.96 8.84
CA ALA A 9 -16.55 -15.54 9.10
C ALA A 9 -15.45 -14.48 9.30
N ASP A 10 -14.51 -14.76 10.18
CA ASP A 10 -13.29 -13.96 10.31
C ASP A 10 -12.32 -14.20 9.14
N ASP A 11 -11.37 -13.31 8.96
CA ASP A 11 -10.43 -13.35 7.84
C ASP A 11 -9.54 -14.61 7.85
N ALA A 12 -9.24 -15.19 9.02
CA ALA A 12 -8.46 -16.43 9.13
C ALA A 12 -9.26 -17.64 8.63
N THR A 13 -10.55 -17.69 8.93
CA THR A 13 -11.48 -18.71 8.43
C THR A 13 -11.66 -18.58 6.92
N LEU A 14 -11.85 -17.37 6.41
CA LEU A 14 -11.94 -17.10 4.98
C LEU A 14 -10.65 -17.51 4.24
N ALA A 15 -9.48 -17.18 4.79
CA ALA A 15 -8.20 -17.57 4.21
C ALA A 15 -8.05 -19.08 4.09
N ARG A 16 -8.49 -19.84 5.11
CA ARG A 16 -8.48 -21.32 5.07
C ARG A 16 -9.41 -21.83 3.97
N ALA A 17 -10.63 -21.28 3.88
CA ALA A 17 -11.59 -21.66 2.85
C ALA A 17 -11.07 -21.32 1.43
N VAL A 18 -10.34 -20.24 1.25
CA VAL A 18 -9.63 -19.94 -0.01
C VAL A 18 -8.60 -21.03 -0.33
N GLY A 19 -7.88 -21.53 0.68
CA GLY A 19 -6.99 -22.70 0.55
C GLY A 19 -7.70 -23.95 0.06
N GLU A 20 -8.96 -24.13 0.44
CA GLU A 20 -9.86 -25.20 0.00
C GLU A 20 -10.57 -24.90 -1.33
N ARG A 21 -10.19 -23.80 -2.01
CA ARG A 21 -10.75 -23.36 -3.29
C ARG A 21 -12.23 -22.92 -3.22
N ASP A 22 -12.65 -22.35 -2.10
CA ASP A 22 -13.97 -21.74 -1.95
C ASP A 22 -13.98 -20.33 -2.56
N GLU A 23 -14.63 -20.17 -3.72
CA GLU A 23 -14.75 -18.89 -4.43
C GLU A 23 -15.55 -17.86 -3.64
N GLY A 24 -16.54 -18.30 -2.83
CA GLY A 24 -17.34 -17.43 -1.98
C GLY A 24 -16.48 -16.75 -0.90
N ALA A 25 -15.50 -17.48 -0.34
CA ALA A 25 -14.56 -16.94 0.63
C ALA A 25 -13.63 -15.89 -0.01
N LEU A 26 -13.13 -16.14 -1.22
CA LEU A 26 -12.33 -15.15 -1.95
C LEU A 26 -13.16 -13.89 -2.26
N ASN A 27 -14.39 -14.06 -2.71
CA ASN A 27 -15.28 -12.93 -3.01
C ASN A 27 -15.54 -12.07 -1.77
N GLU A 28 -15.70 -12.68 -0.59
CA GLU A 28 -15.87 -11.95 0.66
C GLU A 28 -14.60 -11.20 1.07
N ILE A 29 -13.41 -11.81 0.94
CA ILE A 29 -12.12 -11.13 1.16
C ILE A 29 -11.99 -9.93 0.21
N TYR A 30 -12.34 -10.11 -1.06
CA TYR A 30 -12.33 -9.02 -2.05
C TYR A 30 -13.26 -7.89 -1.64
N ARG A 31 -14.51 -8.20 -1.27
CA ARG A 31 -15.50 -7.21 -0.85
C ARG A 31 -15.04 -6.38 0.35
N ARG A 32 -14.34 -6.99 1.31
CA ARG A 32 -13.82 -6.30 2.51
C ARG A 32 -12.60 -5.43 2.24
N HIS A 33 -11.71 -5.89 1.38
CA HIS A 33 -10.35 -5.34 1.30
C HIS A 33 -9.99 -4.67 -0.03
N ALA A 34 -10.77 -4.84 -1.10
CA ALA A 34 -10.43 -4.27 -2.41
C ALA A 34 -10.41 -2.74 -2.42
N GLY A 35 -11.33 -2.08 -1.71
CA GLY A 35 -11.38 -0.62 -1.64
C GLY A 35 -10.09 -0.01 -1.06
N PRO A 36 -9.69 -0.37 0.17
CA PRO A 36 -8.43 0.08 0.74
C PRO A 36 -7.19 -0.27 -0.12
N CYS A 37 -7.18 -1.45 -0.75
CA CYS A 37 -6.11 -1.86 -1.66
C CYS A 37 -6.01 -0.96 -2.88
N LEU A 38 -7.15 -0.64 -3.50
CA LEU A 38 -7.22 0.26 -4.66
C LEU A 38 -6.78 1.68 -4.29
N GLY A 39 -7.26 2.19 -3.16
CA GLY A 39 -6.85 3.50 -2.67
C GLY A 39 -5.33 3.61 -2.49
N LEU A 40 -4.69 2.58 -1.93
CA LEU A 40 -3.23 2.54 -1.80
C LEU A 40 -2.53 2.45 -3.16
N ALA A 41 -2.99 1.58 -4.06
CA ALA A 41 -2.39 1.41 -5.39
C ALA A 41 -2.46 2.73 -6.19
N CYS A 42 -3.62 3.38 -6.22
CA CYS A 42 -3.80 4.68 -6.89
C CYS A 42 -2.91 5.76 -6.27
N ARG A 43 -2.71 5.76 -4.96
CA ARG A 43 -1.82 6.71 -4.28
C ARG A 43 -0.37 6.56 -4.71
N VAL A 44 0.11 5.32 -4.88
CA VAL A 44 1.49 5.03 -5.30
C VAL A 44 1.69 5.29 -6.79
N LEU A 45 0.74 4.85 -7.63
CA LEU A 45 0.90 4.86 -9.09
C LEU A 45 0.42 6.16 -9.74
N SER A 46 -0.42 6.94 -9.04
CA SER A 46 -1.12 8.11 -9.59
C SER A 46 -1.92 7.78 -10.87
N ASP A 47 -2.32 6.52 -11.03
CA ASP A 47 -3.06 5.98 -12.17
C ASP A 47 -4.05 4.92 -11.69
N ARG A 48 -5.35 5.15 -11.93
CA ARG A 48 -6.42 4.27 -11.49
C ARG A 48 -6.41 2.93 -12.23
N THR A 49 -6.15 2.95 -13.52
CA THR A 49 -6.15 1.74 -14.35
C THR A 49 -5.03 0.78 -13.91
N LEU A 50 -3.83 1.30 -13.75
CA LEU A 50 -2.72 0.54 -13.18
C LEU A 50 -3.00 0.10 -11.74
N GLY A 51 -3.68 0.92 -10.93
CA GLY A 51 -4.11 0.56 -9.60
C GLY A 51 -5.05 -0.63 -9.58
N GLU A 52 -6.06 -0.64 -10.46
CA GLU A 52 -7.00 -1.76 -10.62
C GLU A 52 -6.29 -3.05 -11.07
N GLU A 53 -5.34 -2.96 -12.02
CA GLU A 53 -4.53 -4.09 -12.45
C GLU A 53 -3.71 -4.70 -11.30
N VAL A 54 -3.07 -3.85 -10.49
CA VAL A 54 -2.30 -4.29 -9.31
C VAL A 54 -3.19 -5.02 -8.31
N VAL A 55 -4.34 -4.45 -8.00
CA VAL A 55 -5.30 -5.08 -7.07
C VAL A 55 -5.76 -6.43 -7.61
N GLN A 56 -6.15 -6.49 -8.87
CA GLN A 56 -6.57 -7.73 -9.51
C GLN A 56 -5.45 -8.80 -9.45
N GLU A 57 -4.22 -8.43 -9.80
CA GLU A 57 -3.07 -9.34 -9.75
C GLU A 57 -2.84 -9.90 -8.34
N VAL A 58 -2.93 -9.04 -7.29
CA VAL A 58 -2.74 -9.45 -5.91
C VAL A 58 -3.83 -10.42 -5.45
N PHE A 59 -5.11 -10.17 -5.79
CA PHE A 59 -6.19 -11.10 -5.44
C PHE A 59 -6.11 -12.42 -6.20
N VAL A 60 -5.74 -12.40 -7.49
CA VAL A 60 -5.48 -13.64 -8.26
C VAL A 60 -4.32 -14.42 -7.65
N ARG A 61 -3.28 -13.74 -7.19
CA ARG A 61 -2.16 -14.38 -6.51
C ARG A 61 -2.57 -14.97 -5.16
N THR A 62 -3.38 -14.27 -4.38
CA THR A 62 -3.93 -14.77 -3.10
C THR A 62 -4.75 -16.05 -3.32
N TRP A 63 -5.51 -16.13 -4.43
CA TRP A 63 -6.22 -17.34 -4.83
C TRP A 63 -5.28 -18.48 -5.22
N ARG A 64 -4.22 -18.19 -5.94
CA ARG A 64 -3.28 -19.21 -6.45
C ARG A 64 -2.36 -19.76 -5.37
N GLU A 65 -1.93 -18.88 -4.45
CA GLU A 65 -0.90 -19.15 -3.43
C GLU A 65 -1.45 -18.77 -2.02
N PRO A 66 -2.56 -19.40 -1.56
CA PRO A 66 -3.22 -19.04 -0.30
C PRO A 66 -2.32 -19.26 0.93
N GLU A 67 -1.36 -20.18 0.84
CA GLU A 67 -0.39 -20.51 1.87
C GLU A 67 0.58 -19.37 2.19
N ARG A 68 0.62 -18.31 1.38
CA ARG A 68 1.45 -17.12 1.66
C ARG A 68 0.91 -16.26 2.79
N PHE A 69 -0.38 -16.35 3.06
CA PHE A 69 -0.96 -15.69 4.21
C PHE A 69 -0.80 -16.55 5.45
N ASP A 70 -0.15 -15.97 6.47
CA ASP A 70 0.02 -16.58 7.79
C ASP A 70 -0.70 -15.70 8.83
N PRO A 71 -1.83 -16.16 9.41
CA PRO A 71 -2.58 -15.37 10.39
C PRO A 71 -1.80 -15.10 11.69
N ALA A 72 -0.74 -15.88 11.98
CA ALA A 72 0.13 -15.60 13.12
C ALA A 72 1.05 -14.38 12.91
N ARG A 73 1.20 -13.92 11.67
CA ARG A 73 2.07 -12.78 11.30
C ARG A 73 1.32 -11.47 11.11
N GLY A 74 -0.01 -11.49 11.11
CA GLY A 74 -0.83 -10.30 10.95
C GLY A 74 -2.19 -10.55 10.33
N THR A 75 -2.94 -9.48 10.11
CA THR A 75 -4.28 -9.53 9.53
C THR A 75 -4.26 -9.72 8.01
N MET A 76 -5.34 -10.24 7.42
CA MET A 76 -5.51 -10.32 5.97
C MET A 76 -5.38 -8.94 5.32
N ARG A 77 -5.94 -7.90 5.95
CA ARG A 77 -5.83 -6.50 5.49
C ARG A 77 -4.37 -6.08 5.36
N SER A 78 -3.56 -6.26 6.42
CA SER A 78 -2.15 -5.88 6.40
C SER A 78 -1.33 -6.66 5.38
N PHE A 79 -1.62 -7.95 5.21
CA PHE A 79 -1.00 -8.79 4.20
C PHE A 79 -1.30 -8.29 2.78
N LEU A 80 -2.57 -8.05 2.45
CA LEU A 80 -2.98 -7.58 1.13
C LEU A 80 -2.41 -6.20 0.81
N LEU A 81 -2.49 -5.26 1.76
CA LEU A 81 -1.91 -3.92 1.59
C LEU A 81 -0.39 -3.97 1.34
N ALA A 82 0.34 -4.85 2.05
CA ALA A 82 1.77 -5.03 1.82
C ALA A 82 2.08 -5.61 0.42
N GLN A 83 1.26 -6.56 -0.06
CA GLN A 83 1.41 -7.11 -1.42
C GLN A 83 1.13 -6.04 -2.48
N VAL A 84 0.04 -5.28 -2.32
CA VAL A 84 -0.35 -4.19 -3.24
C VAL A 84 0.73 -3.10 -3.27
N HIS A 85 1.19 -2.65 -2.12
CA HIS A 85 2.26 -1.65 -2.04
C HIS A 85 3.54 -2.12 -2.74
N GLY A 86 4.00 -3.34 -2.42
CA GLY A 86 5.19 -3.90 -3.07
C GLY A 86 5.06 -3.95 -4.59
N ARG A 87 3.92 -4.42 -5.09
CA ARG A 87 3.67 -4.51 -6.54
C ARG A 87 3.57 -3.14 -7.21
N ALA A 88 2.89 -2.19 -6.59
CA ALA A 88 2.76 -0.82 -7.10
C ALA A 88 4.14 -0.12 -7.17
N VAL A 89 4.96 -0.26 -6.13
CA VAL A 89 6.32 0.30 -6.12
C VAL A 89 7.20 -0.35 -7.20
N ASP A 90 7.10 -1.67 -7.41
CA ASP A 90 7.85 -2.36 -8.46
C ASP A 90 7.46 -1.84 -9.86
N LEU A 91 6.17 -1.62 -10.12
CA LEU A 91 5.67 -1.01 -11.36
C LEU A 91 6.17 0.43 -11.52
N LEU A 92 6.07 1.25 -10.47
CA LEU A 92 6.54 2.64 -10.50
C LEU A 92 8.04 2.71 -10.84
N ARG A 93 8.86 1.84 -10.24
CA ARG A 93 10.29 1.75 -10.53
C ARG A 93 10.58 1.29 -11.95
N ALA A 94 9.84 0.30 -12.43
CA ALA A 94 9.99 -0.20 -13.80
C ALA A 94 9.66 0.90 -14.83
N GLU A 95 8.59 1.65 -14.59
CA GLU A 95 8.15 2.76 -15.45
C GLU A 95 9.16 3.91 -15.42
N SER A 96 9.65 4.31 -14.23
CA SER A 96 10.68 5.33 -14.08
C SER A 96 11.99 4.93 -14.81
N ALA A 97 12.40 3.65 -14.70
CA ALA A 97 13.56 3.15 -15.41
C ALA A 97 13.36 3.08 -16.93
N ARG A 98 12.11 2.87 -17.39
CA ARG A 98 11.76 2.91 -18.82
C ARG A 98 11.83 4.33 -19.35
N ARG A 99 11.20 5.30 -18.65
CA ARG A 99 11.23 6.73 -19.00
C ARG A 99 12.67 7.25 -19.04
N ALA A 100 13.49 6.95 -18.03
CA ALA A 100 14.89 7.37 -18.00
C ALA A 100 15.72 6.79 -19.16
N ARG A 101 15.36 5.65 -19.72
CA ARG A 101 15.99 5.09 -20.95
C ARG A 101 15.50 5.80 -22.19
N GLU A 102 14.18 6.03 -22.31
CA GLU A 102 13.54 6.75 -23.42
C GLU A 102 14.01 8.22 -23.48
N GLU A 103 14.15 8.89 -22.34
CA GLU A 103 14.67 10.27 -22.24
C GLU A 103 16.15 10.37 -22.66
N ARG A 104 16.94 9.34 -22.43
CA ARG A 104 18.34 9.28 -22.95
C ARG A 104 18.38 9.11 -24.47
N GLU A 105 17.36 8.49 -25.06
CA GLU A 105 17.21 8.34 -26.50
C GLU A 105 16.51 9.54 -27.16
N ALA A 106 15.60 10.21 -26.43
CA ALA A 106 14.84 11.37 -26.88
C ALA A 106 15.17 12.59 -26.01
N LEU A 107 16.25 13.29 -26.33
CA LEU A 107 16.48 14.65 -25.81
C LEU A 107 15.36 15.57 -26.30
N ARG A 108 14.21 15.59 -25.62
CA ARG A 108 13.24 16.71 -25.66
C ARG A 108 11.96 16.47 -24.85
N ASN A 109 11.75 17.40 -23.96
CA ASN A 109 10.53 17.96 -23.35
C ASN A 109 9.91 17.29 -22.11
N PRO A 110 9.77 18.11 -21.01
CA PRO A 110 9.02 17.76 -19.83
C PRO A 110 7.62 18.33 -19.92
N ASP A 111 6.63 17.62 -19.46
CA ASP A 111 5.48 18.10 -18.67
C ASP A 111 4.50 16.96 -18.42
N VAL A 112 4.36 16.57 -17.18
CA VAL A 112 3.15 15.87 -16.72
C VAL A 112 2.76 16.50 -15.40
N ASP A 113 1.73 17.31 -15.47
CA ASP A 113 1.00 17.86 -14.34
C ASP A 113 0.02 16.78 -13.83
N ILE A 114 0.06 16.48 -12.54
CA ILE A 114 -0.80 15.45 -11.95
C ILE A 114 -1.74 16.13 -10.96
N ASP A 115 -2.97 16.32 -11.40
CA ASP A 115 -4.09 16.72 -10.54
C ASP A 115 -4.83 15.45 -10.06
N LEU A 116 -4.83 15.20 -8.75
CA LEU A 116 -5.43 14.05 -8.11
C LEU A 116 -6.64 14.49 -7.29
N GLU A 117 -7.82 14.35 -7.91
CA GLU A 117 -9.09 14.45 -7.18
C GLU A 117 -9.20 13.36 -6.09
N ARG A 118 -9.39 13.85 -4.86
CA ARG A 118 -9.56 13.07 -3.64
C ARG A 118 -10.90 12.34 -3.65
N GLU A 119 -10.88 11.05 -3.82
CA GLU A 119 -12.04 10.22 -3.55
C GLU A 119 -12.03 9.70 -2.10
N VAL A 120 -13.15 9.91 -1.44
CA VAL A 120 -13.44 9.87 -0.01
C VAL A 120 -13.17 8.50 0.63
N MET A 121 -12.20 8.45 1.52
CA MET A 121 -12.09 7.45 2.58
C MET A 121 -13.15 7.73 3.66
N GLN A 122 -13.73 6.69 4.26
CA GLN A 122 -14.74 6.81 5.31
C GLN A 122 -14.26 7.76 6.43
N LEU A 123 -15.10 8.74 6.78
CA LEU A 123 -14.72 9.94 7.53
C LEU A 123 -14.02 9.68 8.88
N THR A 124 -14.33 8.60 9.58
CA THR A 124 -13.77 8.30 10.90
C THR A 124 -12.34 7.76 10.85
N GLU A 125 -12.02 6.86 9.91
CA GLU A 125 -10.65 6.36 9.72
C GLU A 125 -9.73 7.45 9.13
N ALA A 126 -10.27 8.37 8.31
CA ALA A 126 -9.51 9.47 7.74
C ALA A 126 -9.07 10.52 8.77
N GLU A 127 -9.85 10.72 9.84
CA GLU A 127 -9.47 11.64 10.94
C GLU A 127 -8.35 11.06 11.78
N ALA A 128 -8.46 9.79 12.18
CA ALA A 128 -7.42 9.09 12.93
C ALA A 128 -6.10 9.02 12.13
N VAL A 129 -6.16 8.71 10.84
CA VAL A 129 -4.97 8.72 9.97
C VAL A 129 -4.39 10.12 9.82
N ARG A 130 -5.21 11.17 9.65
CA ARG A 130 -4.73 12.55 9.61
C ARG A 130 -4.08 12.97 10.92
N HIS A 131 -4.68 12.60 12.06
CA HIS A 131 -4.08 12.84 13.37
C HIS A 131 -2.74 12.12 13.51
N ALA A 132 -2.68 10.82 13.21
CA ALA A 132 -1.43 10.07 13.24
C ALA A 132 -0.35 10.71 12.34
N LEU A 133 -0.70 11.12 11.12
CA LEU A 133 0.22 11.83 10.23
C LEU A 133 0.69 13.17 10.80
N SER A 134 -0.15 13.88 11.58
CA SER A 134 0.23 15.14 12.21
C SER A 134 1.27 14.98 13.32
N THR A 135 1.43 13.78 13.88
CA THR A 135 2.45 13.49 14.89
C THR A 135 3.87 13.36 14.33
N LEU A 136 4.00 13.20 13.01
CA LEU A 136 5.29 13.13 12.35
C LEU A 136 5.95 14.50 12.25
N SER A 137 7.26 14.56 12.47
CA SER A 137 8.05 15.71 12.05
C SER A 137 8.09 15.80 10.52
N ASP A 138 8.33 17.02 9.99
CA ASP A 138 8.41 17.23 8.54
C ASP A 138 9.42 16.30 7.86
N GLY A 139 10.62 16.13 8.46
CA GLY A 139 11.64 15.25 7.91
C GLY A 139 11.32 13.76 7.99
N GLU A 140 10.47 13.31 8.94
CA GLU A 140 9.97 11.93 8.99
C GLU A 140 8.89 11.72 7.93
N ARG A 141 7.98 12.67 7.80
CA ARG A 141 6.91 12.66 6.79
C ARG A 141 7.50 12.61 5.39
N GLU A 142 8.38 13.54 5.07
CA GLU A 142 9.03 13.63 3.76
C GLU A 142 9.82 12.35 3.41
N ALA A 143 10.60 11.83 4.35
CA ALA A 143 11.34 10.58 4.13
C ALA A 143 10.42 9.38 3.91
N ILE A 144 9.29 9.29 4.63
CA ILE A 144 8.28 8.25 4.44
C ILE A 144 7.57 8.41 3.10
N GLU A 145 7.16 9.62 2.73
CA GLU A 145 6.50 9.90 1.44
C GLU A 145 7.38 9.50 0.26
N LEU A 146 8.63 9.89 0.24
CA LEU A 146 9.57 9.52 -0.81
C LEU A 146 9.82 8.01 -0.88
N ALA A 147 9.96 7.33 0.27
CA ALA A 147 10.24 5.90 0.28
C ALA A 147 9.02 5.04 -0.05
N TYR A 148 7.84 5.39 0.51
CA TYR A 148 6.64 4.55 0.41
C TYR A 148 5.74 4.90 -0.78
N PHE A 149 5.65 6.18 -1.14
CA PHE A 149 4.79 6.61 -2.24
C PHE A 149 5.58 7.06 -3.46
N GLY A 150 6.79 7.57 -3.29
CA GLY A 150 7.68 7.96 -4.38
C GLY A 150 8.47 6.79 -5.02
N GLY A 151 8.39 5.59 -4.44
CA GLY A 151 9.09 4.41 -4.96
C GLY A 151 10.62 4.45 -4.83
N HIS A 152 11.16 5.43 -4.09
CA HIS A 152 12.61 5.58 -3.93
C HIS A 152 13.19 4.58 -2.93
N THR A 153 14.38 4.07 -3.22
CA THR A 153 15.18 3.33 -2.24
C THR A 153 15.70 4.27 -1.16
N TYR A 154 16.05 3.76 0.02
CA TYR A 154 16.61 4.61 1.09
C TYR A 154 17.87 5.37 0.66
N ARG A 155 18.63 4.83 -0.27
CA ARG A 155 19.79 5.48 -0.85
C ARG A 155 19.40 6.66 -1.74
N GLU A 156 18.37 6.51 -2.57
CA GLU A 156 17.84 7.59 -3.41
C GLU A 156 17.20 8.68 -2.55
N VAL A 157 16.43 8.32 -1.51
CA VAL A 157 15.90 9.27 -0.54
C VAL A 157 17.03 10.04 0.14
N ALA A 158 18.14 9.36 0.48
CA ALA A 158 19.31 10.01 1.08
C ALA A 158 19.94 11.07 0.15
N VAL A 159 19.98 10.78 -1.13
CA VAL A 159 20.45 11.74 -2.16
C VAL A 159 19.47 12.90 -2.31
N LEU A 160 18.15 12.63 -2.42
CA LEU A 160 17.11 13.64 -2.60
C LEU A 160 17.01 14.60 -1.41
N LEU A 161 17.18 14.09 -0.18
CA LEU A 161 17.13 14.88 1.04
C LEU A 161 18.48 15.46 1.48
N GLU A 162 19.55 15.20 0.72
CA GLU A 162 20.92 15.57 1.08
C GLU A 162 21.32 15.12 2.50
N GLN A 163 20.91 13.92 2.88
CA GLN A 163 21.12 13.33 4.21
C GLN A 163 21.86 11.99 4.13
N PRO A 164 22.63 11.61 5.18
CA PRO A 164 23.21 10.27 5.23
C PRO A 164 22.12 9.18 5.21
N GLU A 165 22.36 8.06 4.50
CA GLU A 165 21.42 6.95 4.40
C GLU A 165 20.98 6.39 5.77
N GLY A 166 21.92 6.37 6.73
CA GLY A 166 21.62 5.96 8.12
C GLY A 166 20.62 6.89 8.81
N THR A 167 20.70 8.20 8.53
CA THR A 167 19.74 9.19 9.04
C THR A 167 18.37 8.98 8.44
N VAL A 168 18.27 8.74 7.13
CA VAL A 168 17.00 8.44 6.45
C VAL A 168 16.35 7.18 7.03
N LYS A 169 17.11 6.09 7.16
CA LYS A 169 16.61 4.84 7.76
C LYS A 169 16.10 5.03 9.19
N SER A 170 16.81 5.80 10.00
CA SER A 170 16.39 6.07 11.38
C SER A 170 15.13 6.95 11.45
N ARG A 171 15.02 7.96 10.57
CA ARG A 171 13.82 8.82 10.46
C ARG A 171 12.59 8.03 10.04
N ILE A 172 12.70 7.23 8.99
CA ILE A 172 11.59 6.38 8.52
C ILE A 172 11.16 5.43 9.63
N ARG A 173 12.11 4.76 10.31
CA ARG A 173 11.79 3.85 11.40
C ARG A 173 11.11 4.56 12.57
N ALA A 174 11.59 5.72 12.98
CA ALA A 174 11.00 6.50 14.07
C ALA A 174 9.59 6.99 13.70
N GLY A 175 9.40 7.51 12.48
CA GLY A 175 8.10 7.94 11.98
C GLY A 175 7.08 6.81 11.92
N LEU A 176 7.46 5.63 11.42
CA LEU A 176 6.57 4.46 11.39
C LEU A 176 6.18 3.98 12.79
N LEU A 177 7.10 4.04 13.76
CA LEU A 177 6.79 3.71 15.16
C LEU A 177 5.80 4.71 15.78
N ARG A 178 5.95 6.02 15.49
CA ARG A 178 4.99 7.05 15.94
C ARG A 178 3.61 6.87 15.30
N LEU A 179 3.57 6.65 13.99
CA LEU A 179 2.31 6.36 13.28
C LEU A 179 1.60 5.17 13.90
N ARG A 180 2.33 4.10 14.16
CA ARG A 180 1.76 2.90 14.79
C ARG A 180 1.21 3.21 16.18
N ALA A 181 1.95 3.93 17.01
CA ALA A 181 1.50 4.30 18.37
C ALA A 181 0.24 5.16 18.31
N ALA A 182 0.22 6.20 17.47
CA ALA A 182 -0.94 7.08 17.31
C ALA A 182 -2.17 6.33 16.79
N LEU A 183 -2.02 5.42 15.82
CA LEU A 183 -3.14 4.62 15.30
C LEU A 183 -3.69 3.63 16.34
N ILE A 184 -2.85 3.08 17.23
CA ILE A 184 -3.29 2.23 18.33
C ILE A 184 -4.10 3.06 19.34
N GLU A 185 -3.66 4.27 19.67
CA GLU A 185 -4.38 5.17 20.58
C GLU A 185 -5.77 5.57 20.03
N GLU A 186 -5.90 5.72 18.71
CA GLU A 186 -7.17 6.02 18.03
C GLU A 186 -8.06 4.78 17.77
N GLY A 187 -7.63 3.59 18.21
CA GLY A 187 -8.40 2.35 18.04
C GLY A 187 -8.48 1.83 16.60
N VAL A 188 -7.63 2.31 15.70
CA VAL A 188 -7.59 1.92 14.28
C VAL A 188 -6.74 0.66 14.07
N SER A 189 -6.08 0.16 15.10
CA SER A 189 -5.12 -0.95 15.04
C SER A 189 -5.66 -2.21 15.69
N GLU A 190 -6.35 -3.03 14.92
CA GLU A 190 -6.39 -4.48 15.10
C GLU A 190 -6.21 -5.19 13.76
#